data_65d22cabef957d6af03c9dc64d807b18
#
_entry.id   65d22cabef957d6af03c9dc64d807b18
#
_cell.length_a   1.000
_cell.length_b   1.000
_cell.length_c   1.000
_cell.angle_alpha   90.00
_cell.angle_beta   90.00
_cell.angle_gamma   90.00
#
_symmetry.space_group_name_H-M   'P 1'
#
loop_
_entity.id
_entity.type
_entity.pdbx_description
1 polymer ?
#
loop_
_entity_poly.entity_id
_entity_poly.type
_entity_poly.pdbx_seq_one_letter_code
_entity_poly.pdbx_strand_id
1 'polypeptide(L)'
;MAEHGFLPYRLLDLRSSWDSIVVNDLQDCYGQEWTYEQRKILEYTCHTAFFVSIVIVQIADVMICKTRRVSLFHQGMDNWVLNFGIVFEITVACVVCYVPYMKEILRTYPLIFEWWLPGVPYAVIILVYDELRKLWIRRNPAGWWDRETCY
;
A
#
# COMPACT_ATOMS: atom_id res chain seq x y z
N MET A 1 -12.24 -0.04 -7.43
CA MET A 1 -13.05 -0.89 -8.33
C MET A 1 -14.43 -1.20 -7.76
N ALA A 2 -14.57 -1.67 -6.53
CA ALA A 2 -15.90 -1.95 -5.97
C ALA A 2 -16.84 -0.72 -5.93
N GLU A 3 -16.32 0.45 -5.64
CA GLU A 3 -17.08 1.72 -5.68
C GLU A 3 -17.60 2.09 -7.07
N HIS A 4 -16.92 1.62 -8.11
CA HIS A 4 -17.32 1.80 -9.51
C HIS A 4 -18.07 0.59 -10.07
N GLY A 5 -18.65 -0.24 -9.20
CA GLY A 5 -19.51 -1.34 -9.61
C GLY A 5 -18.83 -2.60 -10.15
N PHE A 6 -17.50 -2.68 -10.09
CA PHE A 6 -16.75 -3.87 -10.51
C PHE A 6 -16.39 -4.73 -9.31
N LEU A 7 -17.19 -5.75 -9.04
CA LEU A 7 -16.96 -6.70 -7.96
C LEU A 7 -15.85 -7.70 -8.31
N PRO A 8 -15.00 -8.12 -7.35
CA PRO A 8 -13.82 -8.95 -7.63
C PRO A 8 -14.12 -10.28 -8.36
N TYR A 9 -15.25 -10.92 -8.07
CA TYR A 9 -15.63 -12.17 -8.71
C TYR A 9 -16.04 -12.00 -10.18
N ARG A 10 -16.64 -10.85 -10.56
CA ARG A 10 -16.97 -10.52 -11.96
C ARG A 10 -15.74 -10.14 -12.78
N LEU A 11 -14.71 -9.60 -12.15
CA LEU A 11 -13.47 -9.23 -12.87
C LEU A 11 -12.76 -10.44 -13.47
N LEU A 12 -12.92 -11.63 -12.90
CA LEU A 12 -12.36 -12.87 -13.46
C LEU A 12 -13.00 -13.23 -14.80
N ASP A 13 -14.32 -13.08 -14.90
CA ASP A 13 -15.05 -13.37 -16.14
C ASP A 13 -14.87 -12.28 -17.19
N LEU A 14 -14.67 -11.04 -16.76
CA LEU A 14 -14.51 -9.87 -17.64
C LEU A 14 -13.08 -9.69 -18.15
N ARG A 15 -12.12 -10.52 -17.76
CA ARG A 15 -10.70 -10.33 -18.10
C ARG A 15 -10.45 -10.24 -19.60
N SER A 16 -11.11 -11.06 -20.42
CA SER A 16 -10.97 -11.05 -21.88
C SER A 16 -11.57 -9.79 -22.52
N SER A 17 -12.68 -9.30 -21.97
CA SER A 17 -13.39 -8.10 -22.46
C SER A 17 -12.76 -6.81 -21.93
N TRP A 18 -12.06 -6.87 -20.79
CA TRP A 18 -11.42 -5.73 -20.14
C TRP A 18 -10.34 -5.08 -21.00
N ASP A 19 -9.51 -5.90 -21.66
CA ASP A 19 -8.40 -5.46 -22.49
C ASP A 19 -8.77 -5.22 -23.96
N SER A 20 -10.01 -5.53 -24.34
CA SER A 20 -10.48 -5.36 -25.71
C SER A 20 -10.80 -3.90 -26.02
N ILE A 21 -10.14 -3.33 -27.04
CA ILE A 21 -10.39 -1.97 -27.53
C ILE A 21 -11.76 -1.87 -28.21
N VAL A 22 -12.26 -2.98 -28.76
CA VAL A 22 -13.53 -3.02 -29.51
C VAL A 22 -14.74 -2.93 -28.61
N VAL A 23 -14.63 -3.40 -27.35
CA VAL A 23 -15.72 -3.38 -26.39
C VAL A 23 -15.73 -2.04 -25.66
N ASN A 24 -16.69 -1.16 -26.00
CA ASN A 24 -16.87 0.15 -25.36
C ASN A 24 -18.20 0.29 -24.58
N ASP A 25 -18.93 -0.81 -24.46
CA ASP A 25 -20.25 -0.92 -23.84
C ASP A 25 -20.26 -1.85 -22.62
N LEU A 26 -19.11 -2.01 -21.97
CA LEU A 26 -19.01 -2.84 -20.78
C LEU A 26 -19.78 -2.22 -19.63
N GLN A 27 -20.84 -2.90 -19.15
CA GLN A 27 -21.67 -2.41 -18.07
C GLN A 27 -21.14 -2.84 -16.70
N ASP A 28 -21.13 -1.91 -15.76
CA ASP A 28 -20.90 -2.20 -14.35
C ASP A 28 -22.16 -2.77 -13.66
N CYS A 29 -22.10 -3.02 -12.34
CA CYS A 29 -23.27 -3.50 -11.61
C CYS A 29 -24.35 -2.43 -11.40
N TYR A 30 -24.10 -1.18 -11.73
CA TYR A 30 -25.05 -0.06 -11.69
C TYR A 30 -25.65 0.24 -13.07
N GLY A 31 -25.24 -0.47 -14.13
CA GLY A 31 -25.69 -0.28 -15.49
C GLY A 31 -25.03 0.87 -16.23
N GLN A 32 -23.90 1.38 -15.73
CA GLN A 32 -23.09 2.38 -16.43
C GLN A 32 -22.20 1.72 -17.46
N GLU A 33 -22.14 2.30 -18.64
CA GLU A 33 -21.27 1.83 -19.73
C GLU A 33 -19.87 2.44 -19.61
N TRP A 34 -18.86 1.60 -19.74
CA TRP A 34 -17.47 1.97 -19.59
C TRP A 34 -16.72 1.82 -20.91
N THR A 35 -16.13 2.93 -21.37
CA THR A 35 -15.24 2.91 -22.52
C THR A 35 -13.89 2.27 -22.18
N TYR A 36 -13.14 1.84 -23.19
CA TYR A 36 -11.81 1.29 -23.02
C TYR A 36 -10.88 2.23 -22.22
N GLU A 37 -10.88 3.52 -22.55
CA GLU A 37 -10.02 4.50 -21.87
C GLU A 37 -10.38 4.66 -20.39
N GLN A 38 -11.65 4.73 -20.06
CA GLN A 38 -12.11 4.83 -18.68
C GLN A 38 -11.69 3.60 -17.86
N ARG A 39 -11.80 2.40 -18.44
CA ARG A 39 -11.35 1.17 -17.79
C ARG A 39 -9.84 1.16 -17.55
N LYS A 40 -9.04 1.66 -18.50
CA LYS A 40 -7.58 1.77 -18.33
C LYS A 40 -7.19 2.81 -17.30
N ILE A 41 -7.86 3.93 -17.24
CA ILE A 41 -7.66 4.92 -16.16
C ILE A 41 -7.97 4.30 -14.78
N LEU A 42 -9.08 3.57 -14.65
CA LEU A 42 -9.43 2.88 -13.42
C LEU A 42 -8.37 1.83 -13.02
N GLU A 43 -7.89 1.04 -13.99
CA GLU A 43 -6.84 0.06 -13.78
C GLU A 43 -5.55 0.73 -13.25
N TYR A 44 -5.09 1.80 -13.90
CA TYR A 44 -3.89 2.53 -13.49
C TYR A 44 -4.05 3.19 -12.12
N THR A 45 -5.24 3.70 -11.81
CA THR A 45 -5.56 4.23 -10.48
C THR A 45 -5.45 3.14 -9.42
N CYS A 46 -5.97 1.95 -9.69
CA CYS A 46 -5.86 0.81 -8.76
C CYS A 46 -4.41 0.35 -8.57
N HIS A 47 -3.61 0.29 -9.65
CA HIS A 47 -2.18 -0.05 -9.57
C HIS A 47 -1.44 0.96 -8.70
N THR A 48 -1.71 2.27 -8.89
CA THR A 48 -1.07 3.33 -8.10
C THR A 48 -1.49 3.26 -6.64
N ALA A 49 -2.77 3.03 -6.33
CA ALA A 49 -3.26 2.88 -4.96
C ALA A 49 -2.63 1.68 -4.25
N PHE A 50 -2.45 0.56 -4.95
CA PHE A 50 -1.76 -0.61 -4.43
C PHE A 50 -0.28 -0.33 -4.15
N PHE A 51 0.42 0.33 -5.09
CA PHE A 51 1.81 0.76 -4.91
C PHE A 51 1.97 1.66 -3.68
N VAL A 52 1.14 2.68 -3.53
CA VAL A 52 1.16 3.59 -2.37
C VAL A 52 0.90 2.85 -1.06
N SER A 53 -0.03 1.89 -1.06
CA SER A 53 -0.28 1.06 0.12
C SER A 53 0.95 0.24 0.54
N ILE A 54 1.70 -0.30 -0.44
CA ILE A 54 2.96 -0.99 -0.17
C ILE A 54 3.98 -0.03 0.45
N VAL A 55 4.15 1.17 -0.09
CA VAL A 55 5.08 2.18 0.44
C VAL A 55 4.75 2.53 1.90
N ILE A 56 3.48 2.72 2.23
CA ILE A 56 3.04 3.01 3.61
C ILE A 56 3.40 1.85 4.55
N VAL A 57 3.19 0.60 4.12
CA VAL A 57 3.53 -0.59 4.90
C VAL A 57 5.05 -0.70 5.07
N GLN A 58 5.84 -0.44 4.02
CA GLN A 58 7.30 -0.45 4.09
C GLN A 58 7.85 0.59 5.07
N ILE A 59 7.27 1.78 5.13
CA ILE A 59 7.63 2.79 6.14
C ILE A 59 7.39 2.24 7.55
N ALA A 60 6.27 1.56 7.80
CA ALA A 60 6.00 0.91 9.08
C ALA A 60 7.05 -0.17 9.40
N ASP A 61 7.42 -1.00 8.41
CA ASP A 61 8.45 -2.03 8.58
C ASP A 61 9.83 -1.43 8.91
N VAL A 62 10.22 -0.35 8.25
CA VAL A 62 11.46 0.37 8.54
C VAL A 62 11.46 0.89 9.98
N MET A 63 10.33 1.41 10.47
CA MET A 63 10.18 1.84 11.86
C MET A 63 10.31 0.69 12.85
N ILE A 64 9.78 -0.48 12.54
CA ILE A 64 9.89 -1.70 13.34
C ILE A 64 11.34 -2.20 13.38
N CYS A 65 12.01 -2.24 12.23
CA CYS A 65 13.38 -2.73 12.10
C CYS A 65 14.39 -1.89 12.92
N LYS A 66 14.07 -0.62 13.19
CA LYS A 66 14.88 0.25 14.05
C LYS A 66 14.92 -0.25 15.50
N THR A 67 13.83 -0.85 15.98
CA THR A 67 13.67 -1.18 17.39
C THR A 67 13.53 -2.69 17.58
N ARG A 68 14.53 -3.37 18.17
CA ARG A 68 14.48 -4.83 18.38
C ARG A 68 13.75 -5.23 19.66
N ARG A 69 14.06 -4.58 20.78
CA ARG A 69 13.54 -4.92 22.13
C ARG A 69 12.85 -3.76 22.82
N VAL A 70 13.19 -2.54 22.44
CA VAL A 70 12.65 -1.32 23.05
C VAL A 70 11.47 -0.83 22.24
N SER A 71 10.43 -0.32 22.92
CA SER A 71 9.28 0.28 22.25
C SER A 71 9.70 1.48 21.39
N LEU A 72 9.07 1.63 20.25
CA LEU A 72 9.27 2.76 19.34
C LEU A 72 9.08 4.12 20.07
N PHE A 73 8.11 4.17 20.98
CA PHE A 73 7.80 5.37 21.78
C PHE A 73 8.91 5.74 22.78
N HIS A 74 9.68 4.76 23.27
CA HIS A 74 10.79 5.01 24.18
C HIS A 74 12.09 5.39 23.47
N GLN A 75 12.34 4.82 22.32
CA GLN A 75 13.58 5.04 21.58
C GLN A 75 13.55 6.32 20.75
N GLY A 76 12.33 6.82 20.39
CA GLY A 76 12.19 8.00 19.56
C GLY A 76 12.76 7.85 18.14
N MET A 77 12.78 8.93 17.38
CA MET A 77 13.23 8.99 15.97
C MET A 77 14.57 9.72 15.81
N ASP A 78 15.56 9.43 16.68
CA ASP A 78 16.83 10.15 16.71
C ASP A 78 17.83 9.77 15.61
N ASN A 79 17.48 8.80 14.76
CA ASN A 79 18.35 8.37 13.66
C ASN A 79 18.11 9.22 12.42
N TRP A 80 18.98 10.20 12.18
CA TRP A 80 18.90 11.10 11.03
C TRP A 80 18.93 10.38 9.68
N VAL A 81 19.75 9.35 9.54
CA VAL A 81 19.85 8.55 8.29
C VAL A 81 18.54 7.86 7.97
N LEU A 82 17.90 7.28 8.98
CA LEU A 82 16.61 6.61 8.81
C LEU A 82 15.50 7.61 8.46
N ASN A 83 15.47 8.75 9.14
CA ASN A 83 14.50 9.80 8.84
C ASN A 83 14.66 10.34 7.42
N PHE A 84 15.90 10.53 6.97
CA PHE A 84 16.19 10.90 5.59
C PHE A 84 15.71 9.83 4.60
N GLY A 85 15.93 8.54 4.90
CA GLY A 85 15.45 7.43 4.09
C GLY A 85 13.93 7.45 3.92
N ILE A 86 13.17 7.66 5.01
CA ILE A 86 11.69 7.75 4.97
C ILE A 86 11.24 8.94 4.12
N VAL A 87 11.84 10.11 4.31
CA VAL A 87 11.51 11.31 3.52
C VAL A 87 11.82 11.09 2.04
N PHE A 88 12.95 10.47 1.74
CA PHE A 88 13.34 10.13 0.37
C PHE A 88 12.34 9.14 -0.26
N GLU A 89 11.93 8.10 0.46
CA GLU A 89 10.95 7.12 -0.01
C GLU A 89 9.60 7.77 -0.33
N ILE A 90 9.08 8.62 0.56
CA ILE A 90 7.84 9.37 0.34
C ILE A 90 8.00 10.30 -0.89
N THR A 91 9.13 10.96 -1.03
CA THR A 91 9.40 11.85 -2.18
C THR A 91 9.37 11.08 -3.49
N VAL A 92 10.03 9.91 -3.55
CA VAL A 92 10.01 9.03 -4.73
C VAL A 92 8.59 8.55 -5.03
N ALA A 93 7.83 8.14 -4.02
CA ALA A 93 6.44 7.74 -4.18
C ALA A 93 5.58 8.88 -4.76
N CYS A 94 5.74 10.10 -4.28
CA CYS A 94 5.06 11.27 -4.83
C CYS A 94 5.45 11.54 -6.29
N VAL A 95 6.73 11.46 -6.62
CA VAL A 95 7.21 11.61 -8.01
C VAL A 95 6.56 10.58 -8.92
N VAL A 96 6.54 9.32 -8.52
CA VAL A 96 5.92 8.22 -9.29
C VAL A 96 4.43 8.43 -9.48
N CYS A 97 3.72 8.96 -8.47
CA CYS A 97 2.27 9.16 -8.53
C CYS A 97 1.85 10.39 -9.33
N TYR A 98 2.61 11.49 -9.25
CA TYR A 98 2.12 12.79 -9.73
C TYR A 98 2.86 13.33 -10.96
N VAL A 99 4.03 12.81 -11.32
CA VAL A 99 4.75 13.26 -12.52
C VAL A 99 4.07 12.68 -13.77
N PRO A 100 3.63 13.53 -14.73
CA PRO A 100 2.80 13.11 -15.85
C PRO A 100 3.47 12.06 -16.77
N TYR A 101 4.79 12.11 -16.93
CA TYR A 101 5.54 11.14 -17.74
C TYR A 101 5.52 9.71 -17.18
N MET A 102 5.29 9.56 -15.85
CA MET A 102 5.20 8.26 -15.22
C MET A 102 3.97 7.46 -15.64
N LYS A 103 2.90 8.13 -16.09
CA LYS A 103 1.73 7.49 -16.66
C LYS A 103 2.06 6.58 -17.84
N GLU A 104 2.96 7.01 -18.72
CA GLU A 104 3.35 6.25 -19.91
C GLU A 104 4.34 5.12 -19.58
N ILE A 105 5.25 5.36 -18.64
CA ILE A 105 6.32 4.41 -18.27
C ILE A 105 5.82 3.35 -17.30
N LEU A 106 5.19 3.77 -16.21
CA LEU A 106 4.78 2.89 -15.09
C LEU A 106 3.29 2.61 -15.05
N ARG A 107 2.51 3.20 -15.97
CA ARG A 107 1.04 3.09 -16.00
C ARG A 107 0.41 3.50 -14.66
N THR A 108 0.90 4.62 -14.10
CA THR A 108 0.39 5.24 -12.88
C THR A 108 -0.59 6.34 -13.23
N TYR A 109 -1.52 6.63 -12.31
CA TYR A 109 -2.47 7.72 -12.42
C TYR A 109 -2.51 8.53 -11.13
N PRO A 110 -2.60 9.87 -11.19
CA PRO A 110 -2.64 10.70 -9.99
C PRO A 110 -3.77 10.29 -9.04
N LEU A 111 -3.43 10.05 -7.78
CA LEU A 111 -4.38 9.63 -6.75
C LEU A 111 -4.90 10.82 -5.96
N ILE A 112 -6.20 10.78 -5.62
CA ILE A 112 -6.78 11.62 -4.60
C ILE A 112 -6.28 11.13 -3.23
N PHE A 113 -6.10 12.03 -2.28
CA PHE A 113 -5.54 11.70 -0.94
C PHE A 113 -6.30 10.58 -0.22
N GLU A 114 -7.60 10.45 -0.43
CA GLU A 114 -8.43 9.40 0.16
C GLU A 114 -7.94 7.98 -0.18
N TRP A 115 -7.34 7.80 -1.36
CA TRP A 115 -6.80 6.51 -1.81
C TRP A 115 -5.43 6.15 -1.22
N TRP A 116 -4.83 7.04 -0.43
CA TRP A 116 -3.67 6.73 0.40
C TRP A 116 -4.07 6.02 1.70
N LEU A 117 -5.30 6.25 2.18
CA LEU A 117 -5.79 5.71 3.45
C LEU A 117 -5.87 4.18 3.54
N PRO A 118 -6.15 3.41 2.47
CA PRO A 118 -6.23 1.95 2.56
C PRO A 118 -4.96 1.27 3.07
N GLY A 119 -3.77 1.86 2.89
CA GLY A 119 -2.51 1.35 3.41
C GLY A 119 -2.34 1.54 4.93
N VAL A 120 -2.98 2.56 5.51
CA VAL A 120 -2.82 2.94 6.92
C VAL A 120 -3.28 1.84 7.89
N PRO A 121 -4.45 1.20 7.73
CA PRO A 121 -4.88 0.11 8.62
C PRO A 121 -3.87 -1.04 8.67
N TYR A 122 -3.28 -1.41 7.54
CA TYR A 122 -2.27 -2.47 7.49
C TYR A 122 -0.98 -2.05 8.24
N ALA A 123 -0.51 -0.83 8.03
CA ALA A 123 0.63 -0.29 8.76
C ALA A 123 0.38 -0.29 10.27
N VAL A 124 -0.82 0.12 10.72
CA VAL A 124 -1.20 0.10 12.15
C VAL A 124 -1.22 -1.32 12.70
N ILE A 125 -1.78 -2.29 11.98
CA ILE A 125 -1.80 -3.70 12.41
C ILE A 125 -0.38 -4.21 12.61
N ILE A 126 0.53 -3.93 11.69
CA ILE A 126 1.93 -4.36 11.75
C ILE A 126 2.63 -3.72 12.95
N LEU A 127 2.46 -2.41 13.17
CA LEU A 127 3.03 -1.71 14.32
C LEU A 127 2.48 -2.25 15.65
N VAL A 128 1.18 -2.48 15.76
CA VAL A 128 0.55 -3.04 16.96
C VAL A 128 1.06 -4.46 17.23
N TYR A 129 1.14 -5.30 16.19
CA TYR A 129 1.68 -6.64 16.31
C TYR A 129 3.10 -6.63 16.87
N ASP A 130 3.97 -5.77 16.33
CA ASP A 130 5.36 -5.67 16.75
C ASP A 130 5.49 -5.14 18.21
N GLU A 131 4.70 -4.15 18.59
CA GLU A 131 4.69 -3.65 19.98
C GLU A 131 4.18 -4.73 20.96
N LEU A 132 3.18 -5.51 20.60
CA LEU A 132 2.71 -6.64 21.40
C LEU A 132 3.79 -7.72 21.53
N ARG A 133 4.47 -8.05 20.42
CA ARG A 133 5.61 -8.98 20.41
C ARG A 133 6.73 -8.51 21.35
N LYS A 134 7.13 -7.25 21.28
CA LYS A 134 8.15 -6.65 22.16
C LYS A 134 7.73 -6.64 23.62
N LEU A 135 6.46 -6.37 23.90
CA LEU A 135 5.91 -6.40 25.23
C LEU A 135 5.94 -7.82 25.81
N TRP A 136 5.64 -8.83 25.00
CA TRP A 136 5.70 -10.23 25.41
C TRP A 136 7.14 -10.68 25.71
N ILE A 137 8.10 -10.31 24.85
CA ILE A 137 9.53 -10.60 25.05
C ILE A 137 10.03 -9.98 26.36
N ARG A 138 9.64 -8.73 26.65
CA ARG A 138 10.03 -8.05 27.91
C ARG A 138 9.44 -8.72 29.16
N ARG A 139 8.24 -9.30 29.06
CA ARG A 139 7.60 -10.01 30.17
C ARG A 139 8.16 -11.40 30.39
N ASN A 140 8.63 -12.07 29.35
CA ASN A 140 9.15 -13.43 29.40
C ASN A 140 10.56 -13.50 28.79
N PRO A 141 11.59 -12.96 29.45
CA PRO A 141 12.96 -13.01 28.97
C PRO A 141 13.41 -14.48 28.91
N ALA A 142 14.08 -14.86 27.82
CA ALA A 142 14.48 -16.24 27.49
C ALA A 142 13.32 -17.22 27.15
N GLY A 143 12.12 -16.73 26.91
CA GLY A 143 11.01 -17.52 26.38
C GLY A 143 11.24 -17.92 24.90
N TRP A 144 10.35 -18.79 24.37
CA TRP A 144 10.40 -19.24 22.99
C TRP A 144 10.44 -18.07 21.99
N TRP A 145 9.65 -17.02 22.21
CA TRP A 145 9.62 -15.82 21.37
C TRP A 145 10.96 -15.07 21.33
N ASP A 146 11.67 -14.99 22.47
CA ASP A 146 12.99 -14.34 22.51
C ASP A 146 14.04 -15.13 21.74
N ARG A 147 13.96 -16.47 21.77
CA ARG A 147 14.90 -17.34 21.03
C ARG A 147 14.66 -17.36 19.53
N GLU A 148 13.39 -17.35 19.08
CA GLU A 148 13.04 -17.52 17.68
C GLU A 148 12.94 -16.18 16.91
N THR A 149 12.76 -15.05 17.62
CA THR A 149 12.53 -13.76 16.95
C THR A 149 13.58 -12.69 17.24
N CYS A 150 14.53 -12.93 18.15
CA CYS A 150 15.68 -12.05 18.40
C CYS A 150 16.97 -12.70 17.88
N TYR A 151 17.28 -12.42 16.64
CA TYR A 151 18.58 -12.68 16.03
C TYR A 151 19.51 -11.48 16.21
#